data_c18267bf4fdd852cce9a7850a65b2ea5
#
_entry.id   c18267bf4fdd852cce9a7850a65b2ea5
#
_cell.length_a   1.000
_cell.length_b   1.000
_cell.length_c   1.000
_cell.angle_alpha   90.00
_cell.angle_beta   90.00
_cell.angle_gamma   90.00
#
_symmetry.space_group_name_H-M   'P 1'
#
loop_
_entity.id
_entity.type
_entity.pdbx_description
1 polymer ?
#
loop_
_entity_poly.entity_id
_entity_poly.type
_entity_poly.pdbx_seq_one_letter_code
_entity_poly.pdbx_strand_id
1 'polypeptide(L)'
;MKHLSTSLFCLCLSGIAGSAVAQSQIVTPDNQVVSIQSANGTNNLFIGQSTSAVIGGTFNTFMGSQSGQGNTSGSYNTYYGYKAGFPNTSGSNNTLVGYEAGRLNTNGSDNVFIGYNAGRGNQNGQRNTILGTGAGFNTVDGNDNTLLGANASAVGVGLHNATAIGANARVLTNNAIVLGSNANVGIGTSSPLAKLDVVADQPDQSGMRFGKLNDQSPATASTDRFLSVNEKGEVVLATYRLRINQATDWADRVFAPSYKLRPLSEVAQFVNANKHLPGVPSAEEVMKNGVDLVQMNAKLLEKVEELTLYVIDLQKQVNELKQAKK
;
A
#
# COMPACT_ATOMS: atom_id res chain seq x y z
N MET A 1 -16.94 32.64 -51.81
CA MET A 1 -17.81 31.69 -51.12
C MET A 1 -18.01 30.52 -52.06
N LYS A 2 -17.28 29.42 -51.90
CA LYS A 2 -17.48 28.18 -52.66
C LYS A 2 -18.44 27.30 -51.87
N HIS A 3 -19.60 26.98 -52.48
CA HIS A 3 -20.60 26.08 -51.91
C HIS A 3 -19.97 24.69 -51.71
N LEU A 4 -19.94 24.21 -50.48
CA LEU A 4 -19.76 22.78 -50.17
C LEU A 4 -21.00 22.05 -50.62
N SER A 5 -20.93 21.29 -51.71
CA SER A 5 -21.95 20.33 -52.03
C SER A 5 -21.59 19.01 -51.29
N THR A 6 -22.25 18.74 -50.18
CA THR A 6 -22.24 17.43 -49.54
C THR A 6 -23.18 16.51 -50.32
N SER A 7 -22.63 15.71 -51.23
CA SER A 7 -23.39 14.63 -51.89
C SER A 7 -23.49 13.44 -50.93
N LEU A 8 -24.61 13.33 -50.24
CA LEU A 8 -24.96 12.12 -49.49
C LEU A 8 -25.44 11.04 -50.47
N PHE A 9 -24.55 10.15 -50.90
CA PHE A 9 -24.91 8.99 -51.67
C PHE A 9 -25.34 7.87 -50.75
N CYS A 10 -26.64 7.68 -50.64
CA CYS A 10 -27.24 6.49 -50.03
C CYS A 10 -27.41 5.43 -51.12
N LEU A 11 -26.50 4.47 -51.21
CA LEU A 11 -26.64 3.34 -52.14
C LEU A 11 -27.35 2.20 -51.39
N CYS A 12 -28.67 2.10 -51.56
CA CYS A 12 -29.42 0.88 -51.19
C CYS A 12 -29.26 -0.13 -52.31
N LEU A 13 -28.39 -1.14 -52.13
CA LEU A 13 -28.43 -2.37 -52.97
C LEU A 13 -29.49 -3.29 -52.38
N SER A 14 -30.66 -3.34 -53.06
CA SER A 14 -31.69 -4.37 -52.83
C SER A 14 -31.42 -5.57 -53.76
N GLY A 15 -31.13 -6.69 -53.17
CA GLY A 15 -31.20 -7.96 -53.91
C GLY A 15 -30.22 -9.03 -53.44
N ILE A 16 -30.76 -10.04 -52.83
CA ILE A 16 -30.31 -11.35 -52.40
C ILE A 16 -30.31 -11.46 -50.87
N ALA A 17 -31.03 -12.46 -50.36
CA ALA A 17 -31.29 -12.74 -48.97
C ALA A 17 -29.99 -12.92 -48.13
N GLY A 18 -29.48 -11.82 -47.61
CA GLY A 18 -28.40 -11.67 -46.67
C GLY A 18 -28.63 -10.34 -45.97
N SER A 19 -28.52 -10.31 -44.68
CA SER A 19 -28.74 -9.14 -43.83
C SER A 19 -28.19 -7.86 -44.47
N ALA A 20 -29.05 -6.90 -44.80
CA ALA A 20 -28.66 -5.65 -45.43
C ALA A 20 -27.87 -4.80 -44.38
N VAL A 21 -26.61 -4.55 -44.68
CA VAL A 21 -25.80 -3.61 -43.91
C VAL A 21 -26.12 -2.21 -44.42
N ALA A 22 -26.70 -1.36 -43.59
CA ALA A 22 -26.84 0.06 -43.91
C ALA A 22 -25.46 0.71 -43.85
N GLN A 23 -24.92 1.07 -45.02
CA GLN A 23 -23.61 1.72 -45.12
C GLN A 23 -23.79 3.13 -45.61
N SER A 24 -23.36 4.13 -44.81
CA SER A 24 -23.22 5.49 -45.23
C SER A 24 -21.72 5.82 -45.36
N GLN A 25 -21.32 6.34 -46.50
CA GLN A 25 -19.96 6.77 -46.75
C GLN A 25 -19.88 8.31 -46.79
N ILE A 26 -18.97 8.90 -46.07
CA ILE A 26 -18.61 10.28 -46.16
C ILE A 26 -17.28 10.33 -46.94
N VAL A 27 -17.26 10.92 -48.10
CA VAL A 27 -16.02 11.15 -48.85
C VAL A 27 -15.53 12.55 -48.50
N THR A 28 -14.32 12.62 -47.93
CA THR A 28 -13.69 13.90 -47.61
C THR A 28 -13.13 14.56 -48.85
N PRO A 29 -12.84 15.89 -48.85
CA PRO A 29 -12.32 16.59 -50.03
C PRO A 29 -11.00 16.05 -50.58
N ASP A 30 -10.23 15.34 -49.75
CA ASP A 30 -9.00 14.63 -50.14
C ASP A 30 -9.22 13.17 -50.56
N ASN A 31 -10.46 12.81 -50.88
CA ASN A 31 -10.86 11.52 -51.38
C ASN A 31 -10.69 10.38 -50.35
N GLN A 32 -10.61 10.67 -49.05
CA GLN A 32 -10.65 9.65 -48.00
C GLN A 32 -12.09 9.19 -47.76
N VAL A 33 -12.30 7.90 -47.62
CA VAL A 33 -13.63 7.32 -47.37
C VAL A 33 -13.74 7.03 -45.89
N VAL A 34 -14.66 7.68 -45.20
CA VAL A 34 -15.08 7.35 -43.86
C VAL A 34 -16.35 6.55 -43.94
N SER A 35 -16.30 5.29 -43.53
CA SER A 35 -17.48 4.41 -43.53
C SER A 35 -18.18 4.47 -42.19
N ILE A 36 -19.50 4.73 -42.22
CA ILE A 36 -20.38 4.50 -41.06
C ILE A 36 -21.20 3.25 -41.41
N GLN A 37 -21.02 2.23 -40.61
CA GLN A 37 -21.70 0.94 -40.85
C GLN A 37 -22.55 0.59 -39.61
N SER A 38 -23.81 0.24 -39.89
CA SER A 38 -24.67 -0.38 -38.91
C SER A 38 -25.14 -1.72 -39.50
N ALA A 39 -24.75 -2.81 -38.83
CA ALA A 39 -25.16 -4.14 -39.30
C ALA A 39 -26.56 -4.44 -38.74
N ASN A 40 -27.49 -4.73 -39.65
CA ASN A 40 -28.88 -5.07 -39.31
C ASN A 40 -28.94 -6.24 -38.30
N GLY A 41 -29.62 -6.03 -37.17
CA GLY A 41 -29.88 -7.06 -36.17
C GLY A 41 -28.73 -7.33 -35.18
N THR A 42 -27.58 -6.67 -35.31
CA THR A 42 -26.44 -6.89 -34.42
C THR A 42 -26.18 -5.73 -33.47
N ASN A 43 -26.85 -4.59 -33.63
CA ASN A 43 -26.67 -3.37 -32.84
C ASN A 43 -25.20 -2.92 -32.73
N ASN A 44 -24.45 -3.08 -33.82
CA ASN A 44 -23.05 -2.65 -33.91
C ASN A 44 -22.96 -1.29 -34.62
N LEU A 45 -22.05 -0.41 -34.15
CA LEU A 45 -21.73 0.86 -34.78
C LEU A 45 -20.23 0.92 -35.14
N PHE A 46 -19.91 1.17 -36.42
CA PHE A 46 -18.54 1.29 -36.90
C PHE A 46 -18.34 2.60 -37.63
N ILE A 47 -17.31 3.35 -37.24
CA ILE A 47 -16.93 4.61 -37.83
C ILE A 47 -15.41 4.60 -38.10
N GLY A 48 -15.01 4.57 -39.37
CA GLY A 48 -13.60 4.62 -39.74
C GLY A 48 -13.26 3.73 -40.96
N GLN A 49 -12.05 3.91 -41.46
CA GLN A 49 -11.53 3.11 -42.55
C GLN A 49 -11.11 1.74 -42.06
N SER A 50 -11.50 0.68 -42.75
CA SER A 50 -11.15 -0.71 -42.42
C SER A 50 -11.53 -1.13 -40.99
N THR A 51 -12.59 -0.54 -40.43
CA THR A 51 -13.26 -1.11 -39.25
C THR A 51 -13.89 -2.45 -39.64
N SER A 52 -14.02 -3.36 -38.69
CA SER A 52 -14.43 -4.75 -38.96
C SER A 52 -15.73 -4.83 -39.78
N ALA A 53 -15.68 -5.53 -40.92
CA ALA A 53 -16.84 -5.73 -41.79
C ALA A 53 -17.58 -7.05 -41.54
N VAL A 54 -17.02 -7.98 -40.79
CA VAL A 54 -17.61 -9.31 -40.56
C VAL A 54 -17.61 -9.60 -39.07
N ILE A 55 -18.77 -9.57 -38.45
CA ILE A 55 -18.90 -9.70 -37.03
C ILE A 55 -20.03 -10.66 -36.70
N GLY A 56 -19.66 -11.75 -36.01
CA GLY A 56 -20.61 -12.60 -35.33
C GLY A 56 -21.08 -12.03 -34.00
N GLY A 57 -20.37 -11.00 -33.44
CA GLY A 57 -20.70 -10.36 -32.18
C GLY A 57 -21.69 -9.21 -32.28
N THR A 58 -22.30 -8.84 -31.16
CA THR A 58 -23.36 -7.83 -31.06
C THR A 58 -22.98 -6.71 -30.07
N PHE A 59 -23.65 -5.55 -30.20
CA PHE A 59 -23.49 -4.40 -29.30
C PHE A 59 -22.07 -3.83 -29.24
N ASN A 60 -21.36 -3.84 -30.36
CA ASN A 60 -20.01 -3.25 -30.43
C ASN A 60 -20.04 -1.83 -31.00
N THR A 61 -19.20 -0.95 -30.45
CA THR A 61 -18.96 0.39 -30.97
C THR A 61 -17.49 0.56 -31.29
N PHE A 62 -17.11 0.64 -32.59
CA PHE A 62 -15.74 0.82 -33.04
C PHE A 62 -15.60 2.15 -33.76
N MET A 63 -14.70 3.03 -33.29
CA MET A 63 -14.43 4.32 -33.89
C MET A 63 -12.93 4.53 -34.08
N GLY A 64 -12.50 4.66 -35.32
CA GLY A 64 -11.11 4.85 -35.71
C GLY A 64 -10.69 3.91 -36.84
N SER A 65 -9.66 4.29 -37.60
CA SER A 65 -9.13 3.44 -38.64
C SER A 65 -8.62 2.12 -38.07
N GLN A 66 -9.02 1.00 -38.62
CA GLN A 66 -8.69 -0.38 -38.19
C GLN A 66 -9.11 -0.72 -36.76
N SER A 67 -9.97 0.08 -36.12
CA SER A 67 -10.51 -0.23 -34.79
C SER A 67 -11.37 -1.50 -34.86
N GLY A 68 -11.14 -2.45 -33.97
CA GLY A 68 -11.84 -3.73 -33.91
C GLY A 68 -11.70 -4.62 -35.16
N GLN A 69 -10.77 -4.27 -36.09
CA GLN A 69 -10.52 -5.12 -37.26
C GLN A 69 -10.03 -6.49 -36.78
N GLY A 70 -10.73 -7.54 -37.24
CA GLY A 70 -10.47 -8.91 -36.80
C GLY A 70 -11.41 -9.44 -35.72
N ASN A 71 -12.32 -8.61 -35.18
CA ASN A 71 -13.35 -9.09 -34.27
C ASN A 71 -14.29 -10.04 -35.03
N THR A 72 -14.33 -11.29 -34.59
CA THR A 72 -15.17 -12.34 -35.25
C THR A 72 -16.42 -12.65 -34.43
N SER A 73 -16.34 -12.77 -33.13
CA SER A 73 -17.46 -13.16 -32.27
C SER A 73 -17.60 -12.33 -30.97
N GLY A 74 -16.63 -11.45 -30.67
CA GLY A 74 -16.66 -10.62 -29.46
C GLY A 74 -17.83 -9.64 -29.46
N SER A 75 -18.49 -9.48 -28.32
CA SER A 75 -19.68 -8.65 -28.12
C SER A 75 -19.44 -7.61 -27.01
N TYR A 76 -20.26 -6.55 -26.99
CA TYR A 76 -20.25 -5.52 -25.98
C TYR A 76 -18.89 -4.78 -25.85
N ASN A 77 -18.16 -4.63 -26.96
CA ASN A 77 -16.88 -3.94 -26.98
C ASN A 77 -17.02 -2.48 -27.43
N THR A 78 -16.32 -1.58 -26.76
CA THR A 78 -16.20 -0.17 -27.13
C THR A 78 -14.74 0.15 -27.42
N TYR A 79 -14.40 0.38 -28.70
CA TYR A 79 -13.04 0.71 -29.16
C TYR A 79 -13.01 2.08 -29.80
N TYR A 80 -12.15 2.95 -29.29
CA TYR A 80 -11.95 4.30 -29.84
C TYR A 80 -10.46 4.58 -30.06
N GLY A 81 -10.05 4.70 -31.32
CA GLY A 81 -8.68 5.01 -31.70
C GLY A 81 -8.16 4.14 -32.85
N TYR A 82 -7.05 4.57 -33.43
CA TYR A 82 -6.37 3.80 -34.46
C TYR A 82 -5.92 2.46 -33.91
N LYS A 83 -6.33 1.36 -34.56
CA LYS A 83 -6.02 -0.03 -34.15
C LYS A 83 -6.37 -0.38 -32.70
N ALA A 84 -7.30 0.34 -32.08
CA ALA A 84 -7.80 -0.08 -30.77
C ALA A 84 -8.50 -1.45 -30.90
N GLY A 85 -8.11 -2.42 -30.06
CA GLY A 85 -8.63 -3.77 -30.09
C GLY A 85 -8.33 -4.58 -31.37
N PHE A 86 -7.25 -4.27 -32.08
CA PHE A 86 -6.79 -5.04 -33.23
C PHE A 86 -5.73 -6.07 -32.80
N PRO A 87 -5.86 -7.38 -33.10
CA PRO A 87 -6.95 -8.12 -33.71
C PRO A 87 -7.78 -8.91 -32.67
N ASN A 88 -8.69 -8.25 -31.96
CA ASN A 88 -9.60 -8.99 -31.07
C ASN A 88 -10.41 -10.01 -31.88
N THR A 89 -10.43 -11.28 -31.48
CA THR A 89 -11.21 -12.30 -32.17
C THR A 89 -12.51 -12.63 -31.45
N SER A 90 -12.45 -12.95 -30.17
CA SER A 90 -13.61 -13.40 -29.37
C SER A 90 -13.80 -12.65 -28.05
N GLY A 91 -12.84 -11.82 -27.64
CA GLY A 91 -12.92 -11.06 -26.40
C GLY A 91 -14.13 -10.13 -26.34
N SER A 92 -14.82 -10.10 -25.20
CA SER A 92 -16.07 -9.37 -25.00
C SER A 92 -15.97 -8.40 -23.81
N ASN A 93 -16.89 -7.43 -23.73
CA ASN A 93 -16.98 -6.45 -22.64
C ASN A 93 -15.72 -5.59 -22.48
N ASN A 94 -14.97 -5.32 -23.53
CA ASN A 94 -13.76 -4.52 -23.43
C ASN A 94 -14.04 -3.05 -23.77
N THR A 95 -13.44 -2.13 -23.00
CA THR A 95 -13.39 -0.70 -23.28
C THR A 95 -11.95 -0.30 -23.59
N LEU A 96 -11.63 -0.04 -24.86
CA LEU A 96 -10.28 0.26 -25.33
C LEU A 96 -10.27 1.65 -26.00
N VAL A 97 -9.60 2.61 -25.36
CA VAL A 97 -9.57 4.01 -25.81
C VAL A 97 -8.12 4.50 -25.97
N GLY A 98 -7.73 4.81 -27.18
CA GLY A 98 -6.39 5.32 -27.49
C GLY A 98 -5.78 4.66 -28.72
N TYR A 99 -4.68 5.29 -29.21
CA TYR A 99 -3.88 4.71 -30.27
C TYR A 99 -3.30 3.35 -29.81
N GLU A 100 -3.60 2.28 -30.55
CA GLU A 100 -3.17 0.91 -30.26
C GLU A 100 -3.52 0.40 -28.84
N ALA A 101 -4.55 0.95 -28.20
CA ALA A 101 -5.01 0.43 -26.93
C ALA A 101 -5.51 -1.03 -27.09
N GLY A 102 -4.99 -1.95 -26.28
CA GLY A 102 -5.30 -3.38 -26.36
C GLY A 102 -4.96 -4.02 -27.71
N ARG A 103 -3.94 -3.52 -28.44
CA ARG A 103 -3.66 -3.94 -29.81
C ARG A 103 -3.44 -5.44 -29.99
N LEU A 104 -2.93 -6.16 -29.00
CA LEU A 104 -2.72 -7.61 -29.09
C LEU A 104 -3.79 -8.43 -28.35
N ASN A 105 -4.83 -7.78 -27.84
CA ASN A 105 -5.93 -8.46 -27.16
C ASN A 105 -6.73 -9.32 -28.16
N THR A 106 -6.54 -10.63 -28.10
CA THR A 106 -7.21 -11.56 -29.02
C THR A 106 -8.49 -12.16 -28.42
N ASN A 107 -8.40 -12.64 -27.19
CA ASN A 107 -9.51 -13.33 -26.51
C ASN A 107 -9.81 -12.73 -25.11
N GLY A 108 -9.01 -11.77 -24.64
CA GLY A 108 -9.20 -11.13 -23.33
C GLY A 108 -10.53 -10.40 -23.23
N SER A 109 -11.21 -10.54 -22.11
CA SER A 109 -12.54 -9.99 -21.85
C SER A 109 -12.57 -9.14 -20.59
N ASP A 110 -13.59 -8.29 -20.46
CA ASP A 110 -13.84 -7.46 -19.29
C ASP A 110 -12.68 -6.49 -18.96
N ASN A 111 -11.94 -6.03 -19.97
CA ASN A 111 -10.80 -5.16 -19.79
C ASN A 111 -11.16 -3.69 -20.06
N VAL A 112 -10.55 -2.78 -19.31
CA VAL A 112 -10.60 -1.32 -19.53
C VAL A 112 -9.18 -0.82 -19.77
N PHE A 113 -8.83 -0.49 -21.03
CA PHE A 113 -7.52 0.08 -21.40
C PHE A 113 -7.70 1.48 -21.98
N ILE A 114 -7.16 2.49 -21.32
CA ILE A 114 -7.29 3.88 -21.75
C ILE A 114 -5.90 4.54 -21.76
N GLY A 115 -5.49 4.97 -22.97
CA GLY A 115 -4.22 5.65 -23.21
C GLY A 115 -3.51 5.14 -24.47
N TYR A 116 -2.52 5.91 -24.92
CA TYR A 116 -1.64 5.49 -26.01
C TYR A 116 -0.90 4.21 -25.61
N ASN A 117 -1.06 3.14 -26.40
CA ASN A 117 -0.50 1.81 -26.15
C ASN A 117 -0.88 1.16 -24.79
N ALA A 118 -1.97 1.61 -24.15
CA ALA A 118 -2.43 1.00 -22.90
C ALA A 118 -2.83 -0.47 -23.12
N GLY A 119 -2.33 -1.38 -22.29
CA GLY A 119 -2.61 -2.81 -22.37
C GLY A 119 -2.21 -3.47 -23.68
N ARG A 120 -1.30 -2.87 -24.46
CA ARG A 120 -0.97 -3.33 -25.82
C ARG A 120 -0.53 -4.79 -25.87
N GLY A 121 0.17 -5.29 -24.86
CA GLY A 121 0.70 -6.67 -24.81
C GLY A 121 -0.28 -7.72 -24.30
N ASN A 122 -1.43 -7.31 -23.79
CA ASN A 122 -2.45 -8.26 -23.30
C ASN A 122 -3.01 -9.09 -24.46
N GLN A 123 -2.97 -10.42 -24.36
CA GLN A 123 -3.52 -11.32 -25.37
C GLN A 123 -4.82 -11.99 -24.89
N ASN A 124 -4.78 -12.64 -23.74
CA ASN A 124 -5.89 -13.42 -23.18
C ASN A 124 -6.32 -12.96 -21.78
N GLY A 125 -5.60 -11.97 -21.20
CA GLY A 125 -5.85 -11.48 -19.85
C GLY A 125 -7.24 -10.85 -19.71
N GLN A 126 -7.87 -11.06 -18.56
CA GLN A 126 -9.24 -10.66 -18.28
C GLN A 126 -9.33 -9.75 -17.05
N ARG A 127 -10.38 -8.92 -17.01
CA ARG A 127 -10.71 -8.04 -15.86
C ARG A 127 -9.56 -7.13 -15.44
N ASN A 128 -8.77 -6.66 -16.40
CA ASN A 128 -7.69 -5.72 -16.15
C ASN A 128 -8.17 -4.29 -16.37
N THR A 129 -7.79 -3.39 -15.45
CA THR A 129 -7.98 -1.94 -15.57
C THR A 129 -6.63 -1.28 -15.77
N ILE A 130 -6.39 -0.74 -16.96
CA ILE A 130 -5.10 -0.14 -17.35
C ILE A 130 -5.36 1.27 -17.87
N LEU A 131 -4.85 2.27 -17.17
CA LEU A 131 -5.01 3.68 -17.49
C LEU A 131 -3.68 4.43 -17.49
N GLY A 132 -3.32 4.97 -18.64
CA GLY A 132 -2.10 5.79 -18.82
C GLY A 132 -1.36 5.44 -20.10
N THR A 133 -0.57 6.41 -20.58
CA THR A 133 0.31 6.22 -21.75
C THR A 133 1.33 5.11 -21.47
N GLY A 134 1.37 4.09 -22.31
CA GLY A 134 2.28 2.95 -22.14
C GLY A 134 2.01 2.06 -20.91
N ALA A 135 0.94 2.31 -20.18
CA ALA A 135 0.58 1.45 -19.05
C ALA A 135 0.30 0.02 -19.55
N GLY A 136 0.82 -0.98 -18.85
CA GLY A 136 0.64 -2.39 -19.22
C GLY A 136 1.17 -2.78 -20.60
N PHE A 137 2.10 -2.02 -21.18
CA PHE A 137 2.60 -2.24 -22.54
C PHE A 137 3.11 -3.67 -22.76
N ASN A 138 3.80 -4.24 -21.79
CA ASN A 138 4.35 -5.59 -21.82
C ASN A 138 3.65 -6.56 -20.85
N THR A 139 2.48 -6.21 -20.35
CA THR A 139 1.70 -7.10 -19.49
C THR A 139 1.04 -8.17 -20.38
N VAL A 140 1.45 -9.41 -20.23
CA VAL A 140 0.97 -10.54 -21.03
C VAL A 140 0.15 -11.48 -20.14
N ASP A 141 -1.08 -11.76 -20.57
CA ASP A 141 -1.97 -12.82 -20.04
C ASP A 141 -2.26 -12.80 -18.52
N GLY A 142 -2.18 -11.62 -17.88
CA GLY A 142 -2.57 -11.47 -16.48
C GLY A 142 -4.04 -11.16 -16.29
N ASN A 143 -4.60 -11.50 -15.12
CA ASN A 143 -5.99 -11.22 -14.78
C ASN A 143 -6.12 -10.34 -13.54
N ASP A 144 -7.24 -9.62 -13.46
CA ASP A 144 -7.61 -8.86 -12.25
C ASP A 144 -6.55 -7.81 -11.84
N ASN A 145 -5.81 -7.26 -12.80
CA ASN A 145 -4.75 -6.28 -12.50
C ASN A 145 -5.26 -4.84 -12.65
N THR A 146 -4.74 -3.95 -11.83
CA THR A 146 -5.00 -2.50 -11.89
C THR A 146 -3.70 -1.75 -12.10
N LEU A 147 -3.51 -1.12 -13.27
CA LEU A 147 -2.32 -0.35 -13.62
C LEU A 147 -2.74 1.09 -13.92
N LEU A 148 -2.40 2.01 -13.06
CA LEU A 148 -2.81 3.41 -13.13
C LEU A 148 -1.60 4.34 -13.13
N GLY A 149 -1.33 4.98 -14.26
CA GLY A 149 -0.23 5.92 -14.46
C GLY A 149 0.58 5.63 -15.72
N ALA A 150 1.30 6.63 -16.22
CA ALA A 150 2.17 6.44 -17.39
C ALA A 150 3.21 5.35 -17.11
N ASN A 151 3.33 4.37 -18.02
CA ASN A 151 4.23 3.21 -17.92
C ASN A 151 4.05 2.37 -16.63
N ALA A 152 2.94 2.50 -15.91
CA ALA A 152 2.63 1.57 -14.82
C ALA A 152 2.54 0.13 -15.36
N SER A 153 3.16 -0.84 -14.70
CA SER A 153 3.30 -2.19 -15.28
C SER A 153 3.25 -3.31 -14.25
N ALA A 154 2.65 -4.42 -14.66
CA ALA A 154 2.81 -5.71 -14.04
C ALA A 154 3.92 -6.46 -14.80
N VAL A 155 5.03 -6.75 -14.13
CA VAL A 155 6.23 -7.29 -14.76
C VAL A 155 6.35 -8.77 -14.47
N GLY A 156 6.02 -9.57 -15.44
CA GLY A 156 5.98 -11.03 -15.39
C GLY A 156 4.85 -11.57 -16.25
N VAL A 157 4.96 -12.82 -16.67
CA VAL A 157 3.90 -13.48 -17.44
C VAL A 157 2.81 -13.96 -16.49
N GLY A 158 1.57 -13.61 -16.79
CA GLY A 158 0.40 -14.15 -16.07
C GLY A 158 0.20 -13.63 -14.64
N LEU A 159 0.74 -12.43 -14.28
CA LEU A 159 0.46 -11.85 -12.97
C LEU A 159 -1.03 -11.57 -12.79
N HIS A 160 -1.55 -11.89 -11.62
CA HIS A 160 -2.95 -11.69 -11.27
C HIS A 160 -3.12 -11.00 -9.90
N ASN A 161 -4.24 -10.27 -9.80
CA ASN A 161 -4.55 -9.48 -8.60
C ASN A 161 -3.40 -8.56 -8.19
N ALA A 162 -2.75 -7.93 -9.17
CA ALA A 162 -1.59 -7.07 -8.99
C ALA A 162 -1.96 -5.62 -9.31
N THR A 163 -1.62 -4.71 -8.41
CA THR A 163 -1.95 -3.29 -8.54
C THR A 163 -0.67 -2.45 -8.56
N ALA A 164 -0.51 -1.60 -9.58
CA ALA A 164 0.55 -0.59 -9.67
C ALA A 164 -0.07 0.78 -9.93
N ILE A 165 0.12 1.70 -8.99
CA ILE A 165 -0.42 3.08 -9.06
C ILE A 165 0.72 4.08 -9.04
N GLY A 166 0.74 4.96 -10.03
CA GLY A 166 1.74 6.00 -10.21
C GLY A 166 2.57 5.81 -11.47
N ALA A 167 3.16 6.90 -11.97
CA ALA A 167 4.03 6.82 -13.14
C ALA A 167 5.23 5.89 -12.87
N ASN A 168 5.50 4.97 -13.82
CA ASN A 168 6.56 3.96 -13.73
C ASN A 168 6.45 3.00 -12.53
N ALA A 169 5.31 2.94 -11.83
CA ALA A 169 5.09 1.95 -10.78
C ALA A 169 5.14 0.54 -11.38
N ARG A 170 5.84 -0.38 -10.70
CA ARG A 170 6.05 -1.76 -11.19
C ARG A 170 5.73 -2.77 -10.10
N VAL A 171 4.76 -3.64 -10.36
CA VAL A 171 4.43 -4.77 -9.50
C VAL A 171 5.03 -6.05 -10.11
N LEU A 172 5.65 -6.89 -9.28
CA LEU A 172 6.43 -8.06 -9.69
C LEU A 172 5.85 -9.38 -9.19
N THR A 173 4.83 -9.31 -8.33
CA THR A 173 4.26 -10.48 -7.65
C THR A 173 2.74 -10.40 -7.68
N ASN A 174 2.09 -11.56 -7.62
CA ASN A 174 0.63 -11.67 -7.45
C ASN A 174 0.19 -11.14 -6.09
N ASN A 175 -1.08 -10.73 -5.99
CA ASN A 175 -1.71 -10.29 -4.75
C ASN A 175 -0.93 -9.14 -4.06
N ALA A 176 -0.38 -8.22 -4.82
CA ALA A 176 0.46 -7.12 -4.34
C ALA A 176 -0.03 -5.76 -4.87
N ILE A 177 0.14 -4.74 -4.05
CA ILE A 177 -0.11 -3.34 -4.41
C ILE A 177 1.21 -2.58 -4.30
N VAL A 178 1.60 -1.90 -5.38
CA VAL A 178 2.74 -0.99 -5.42
C VAL A 178 2.25 0.43 -5.66
N LEU A 179 2.57 1.31 -4.75
CA LEU A 179 2.24 2.74 -4.83
C LEU A 179 3.49 3.53 -5.20
N GLY A 180 3.53 3.98 -6.44
CA GLY A 180 4.61 4.81 -7.00
C GLY A 180 5.92 4.07 -7.29
N SER A 181 6.76 4.72 -8.09
CA SER A 181 8.18 4.38 -8.27
C SER A 181 8.97 5.51 -7.63
N ASN A 182 9.64 5.24 -6.52
CA ASN A 182 10.33 6.25 -5.70
C ASN A 182 9.44 7.36 -5.12
N ALA A 183 8.13 7.23 -5.20
CA ALA A 183 7.19 8.16 -4.59
C ALA A 183 7.05 7.92 -3.08
N ASN A 184 6.65 8.95 -2.36
CA ASN A 184 6.18 8.87 -0.99
C ASN A 184 4.65 8.79 -0.99
N VAL A 185 4.09 8.12 -0.01
CA VAL A 185 2.64 7.99 0.20
C VAL A 185 2.26 8.83 1.41
N GLY A 186 1.42 9.85 1.21
CA GLY A 186 0.86 10.68 2.27
C GLY A 186 -0.59 10.26 2.56
N ILE A 187 -0.91 10.08 3.81
CA ILE A 187 -2.29 9.92 4.31
C ILE A 187 -2.56 11.11 5.25
N GLY A 188 -3.50 11.97 4.90
CA GLY A 188 -3.77 13.20 5.66
C GLY A 188 -2.73 14.32 5.43
N THR A 189 -1.79 14.16 4.50
CA THR A 189 -0.80 15.18 4.12
C THR A 189 -0.58 15.22 2.61
N SER A 190 -0.37 16.42 2.07
CA SER A 190 0.02 16.65 0.67
C SER A 190 1.54 16.75 0.45
N SER A 191 2.34 16.74 1.53
CA SER A 191 3.80 16.92 1.50
C SER A 191 4.49 15.83 2.34
N PRO A 192 4.42 14.54 1.93
CA PRO A 192 4.95 13.45 2.73
C PRO A 192 6.47 13.50 2.84
N LEU A 193 6.99 13.44 4.05
CA LEU A 193 8.41 13.50 4.38
C LEU A 193 9.08 12.12 4.45
N ALA A 194 8.31 11.05 4.52
CA ALA A 194 8.76 9.65 4.56
C ALA A 194 8.08 8.82 3.45
N LYS A 195 8.53 7.59 3.23
CA LYS A 195 7.92 6.66 2.26
C LYS A 195 6.44 6.40 2.53
N LEU A 196 6.07 6.32 3.79
CA LEU A 196 4.69 6.40 4.27
C LEU A 196 4.65 7.46 5.37
N ASP A 197 3.88 8.49 5.15
CA ASP A 197 3.68 9.59 6.07
C ASP A 197 2.19 9.69 6.39
N VAL A 198 1.84 9.44 7.65
CA VAL A 198 0.45 9.41 8.12
C VAL A 198 0.26 10.53 9.14
N VAL A 199 -0.51 11.52 8.78
CA VAL A 199 -0.80 12.68 9.62
C VAL A 199 -2.27 12.60 10.07
N ALA A 200 -2.48 12.58 11.38
CA ALA A 200 -3.84 12.63 11.94
C ALA A 200 -4.43 14.03 11.86
N ASP A 201 -5.76 14.10 11.83
CA ASP A 201 -6.50 15.37 11.70
C ASP A 201 -6.35 16.29 12.92
N GLN A 202 -6.03 15.72 14.09
CA GLN A 202 -5.86 16.45 15.34
C GLN A 202 -4.49 16.16 15.96
N PRO A 203 -3.89 17.12 16.67
CA PRO A 203 -2.70 16.89 17.47
C PRO A 203 -2.90 15.75 18.48
N ASP A 204 -1.84 15.06 18.81
CA ASP A 204 -1.79 13.98 19.82
C ASP A 204 -2.69 12.75 19.51
N GLN A 205 -3.18 12.63 18.27
CA GLN A 205 -3.88 11.44 17.79
C GLN A 205 -2.96 10.57 16.92
N SER A 206 -3.13 9.25 17.04
CA SER A 206 -2.44 8.31 16.14
C SER A 206 -3.18 8.21 14.82
N GLY A 207 -2.48 8.39 13.71
CA GLY A 207 -2.98 8.10 12.37
C GLY A 207 -2.97 6.60 12.01
N MET A 208 -2.43 5.74 12.88
CA MET A 208 -2.28 4.31 12.62
C MET A 208 -2.96 3.47 13.70
N ARG A 209 -3.70 2.43 13.29
CA ARG A 209 -4.35 1.48 14.20
C ARG A 209 -4.14 0.05 13.72
N PHE A 210 -3.70 -0.80 14.62
CA PHE A 210 -3.64 -2.25 14.41
C PHE A 210 -4.93 -2.90 14.93
N GLY A 211 -5.92 -3.12 14.05
CA GLY A 211 -7.29 -3.42 14.45
C GLY A 211 -7.50 -4.72 15.26
N LYS A 212 -6.61 -5.70 15.15
CA LYS A 212 -6.68 -6.98 15.88
C LYS A 212 -5.53 -7.20 16.86
N LEU A 213 -4.61 -6.22 16.97
CA LEU A 213 -3.54 -6.24 17.94
C LEU A 213 -3.97 -5.38 19.15
N ASN A 214 -4.06 -5.97 20.32
CA ASN A 214 -4.47 -5.33 21.57
C ASN A 214 -3.67 -5.89 22.75
N ASP A 215 -3.97 -5.42 23.96
CA ASP A 215 -3.34 -5.82 25.20
C ASP A 215 -3.50 -7.32 25.54
N GLN A 216 -4.49 -8.01 24.93
CA GLN A 216 -4.72 -9.45 25.08
C GLN A 216 -3.98 -10.29 24.02
N SER A 217 -3.33 -9.64 23.05
CA SER A 217 -2.59 -10.35 22.01
C SER A 217 -1.34 -11.01 22.62
N PRO A 218 -1.11 -12.32 22.42
CA PRO A 218 0.04 -12.99 23.00
C PRO A 218 1.34 -12.47 22.39
N ALA A 219 2.35 -12.25 23.23
CA ALA A 219 3.70 -11.98 22.76
C ALA A 219 4.27 -13.23 22.09
N THR A 220 4.56 -13.16 20.81
CA THR A 220 5.09 -14.28 20.01
C THR A 220 6.62 -14.32 19.96
N ALA A 221 7.29 -13.27 20.44
CA ALA A 221 8.75 -13.18 20.51
C ALA A 221 9.19 -12.43 21.77
N SER A 222 10.34 -12.84 22.34
CA SER A 222 11.04 -12.09 23.36
C SER A 222 12.13 -11.26 22.69
N THR A 223 12.10 -9.94 22.87
CA THR A 223 13.09 -9.01 22.31
C THR A 223 13.35 -7.86 23.28
N ASP A 224 14.59 -7.35 23.27
CA ASP A 224 14.98 -6.12 23.96
C ASP A 224 14.68 -4.87 23.11
N ARG A 225 14.10 -5.06 21.92
CA ARG A 225 13.81 -3.98 20.97
C ARG A 225 12.31 -3.76 20.84
N PHE A 226 11.90 -2.52 20.71
CA PHE A 226 10.50 -2.12 20.51
C PHE A 226 10.42 -0.95 19.52
N LEU A 227 9.27 -0.79 18.91
CA LEU A 227 9.00 0.37 18.07
C LEU A 227 8.68 1.56 18.96
N SER A 228 9.32 2.68 18.69
CA SER A 228 9.09 3.97 19.34
C SER A 228 8.99 5.05 18.28
N VAL A 229 8.58 6.25 18.71
CA VAL A 229 8.53 7.43 17.85
C VAL A 229 9.60 8.40 18.35
N ASN A 230 10.46 8.90 17.45
CA ASN A 230 11.46 9.90 17.78
C ASN A 230 10.85 11.32 17.78
N GLU A 231 11.68 12.33 18.09
CA GLU A 231 11.28 13.74 18.15
C GLU A 231 10.75 14.30 16.81
N LYS A 232 11.03 13.62 15.70
CA LYS A 232 10.55 13.98 14.36
C LYS A 232 9.24 13.27 13.98
N GLY A 233 8.67 12.44 14.89
CA GLY A 233 7.51 11.61 14.58
C GLY A 233 7.81 10.34 13.78
N GLU A 234 9.08 10.00 13.55
CA GLU A 234 9.45 8.81 12.78
C GLU A 234 9.41 7.56 13.66
N VAL A 235 8.83 6.47 13.13
CA VAL A 235 8.86 5.17 13.79
C VAL A 235 10.28 4.59 13.72
N VAL A 236 10.87 4.35 14.87
CA VAL A 236 12.24 3.86 15.00
C VAL A 236 12.28 2.60 15.86
N LEU A 237 13.28 1.76 15.61
CA LEU A 237 13.57 0.64 16.48
C LEU A 237 14.38 1.13 17.68
N ALA A 238 13.81 1.02 18.88
CA ALA A 238 14.43 1.44 20.14
C ALA A 238 14.82 0.23 20.98
N THR A 239 15.82 0.40 21.83
CA THR A 239 16.20 -0.51 22.91
C THR A 239 15.94 0.16 24.25
N TYR A 240 15.53 -0.63 25.23
CA TYR A 240 15.36 -0.10 26.59
C TYR A 240 16.74 0.17 27.19
N ARG A 241 17.04 1.44 27.45
CA ARG A 241 18.24 1.85 28.21
C ARG A 241 17.81 2.66 29.42
N LEU A 242 18.23 2.19 30.58
CA LEU A 242 18.09 2.96 31.81
C LEU A 242 18.99 4.21 31.71
N ARG A 243 18.42 5.38 31.78
CA ARG A 243 19.18 6.64 31.80
C ARG A 243 18.82 7.38 33.07
N ILE A 244 19.85 7.76 33.83
CA ILE A 244 19.72 8.67 34.96
C ILE A 244 20.08 10.10 34.51
N ASN A 245 19.36 11.08 35.01
CA ASN A 245 19.58 12.47 34.61
C ASN A 245 20.74 13.14 35.36
N GLN A 246 20.98 12.72 36.60
CA GLN A 246 22.06 13.24 37.45
C GLN A 246 22.74 12.08 38.18
N ALA A 247 24.06 12.22 38.43
CA ALA A 247 24.80 11.21 39.16
C ALA A 247 24.28 11.03 40.62
N THR A 248 23.62 12.03 41.16
CA THR A 248 22.95 11.98 42.48
C THR A 248 21.71 11.07 42.49
N ASP A 249 21.16 10.73 41.32
CA ASP A 249 20.02 9.83 41.21
C ASP A 249 20.44 8.35 41.23
N TRP A 250 21.76 8.10 41.21
CA TRP A 250 22.32 6.76 41.29
C TRP A 250 22.70 6.39 42.71
N ALA A 251 22.80 5.13 43.01
CA ALA A 251 22.91 4.58 44.36
C ALA A 251 24.27 4.88 45.02
N ASP A 252 25.37 5.05 44.28
CA ASP A 252 26.76 5.25 44.80
C ASP A 252 26.88 6.31 45.90
N ARG A 253 25.88 7.16 46.09
CA ARG A 253 25.78 8.12 47.20
C ARG A 253 25.79 7.44 48.56
N VAL A 254 25.44 6.15 48.67
CA VAL A 254 25.44 5.37 49.92
C VAL A 254 26.86 5.27 50.51
N PHE A 255 27.89 5.30 49.66
CA PHE A 255 29.28 5.26 50.08
C PHE A 255 29.90 6.65 50.38
N ALA A 256 29.12 7.70 50.18
CA ALA A 256 29.61 9.04 50.48
C ALA A 256 29.75 9.26 52.01
N PRO A 257 30.80 9.98 52.50
CA PRO A 257 30.99 10.22 53.94
C PRO A 257 29.84 10.95 54.62
N SER A 258 29.03 11.67 53.82
CA SER A 258 27.84 12.39 54.30
C SER A 258 26.58 11.52 54.39
N TYR A 259 26.61 10.28 53.88
CA TYR A 259 25.47 9.41 53.92
C TYR A 259 25.22 8.87 55.33
N LYS A 260 24.01 9.06 55.83
CA LYS A 260 23.60 8.56 57.13
C LYS A 260 22.89 7.21 56.98
N LEU A 261 23.65 6.13 57.17
CA LEU A 261 23.08 4.80 57.21
C LEU A 261 22.09 4.68 58.35
N ARG A 262 20.87 4.26 58.11
CA ARG A 262 19.83 4.14 59.13
C ARG A 262 20.16 2.98 60.10
N PRO A 263 20.05 3.13 61.42
CA PRO A 263 20.24 2.00 62.34
C PRO A 263 19.31 0.82 62.02
N LEU A 264 19.82 -0.42 62.16
CA LEU A 264 19.01 -1.65 61.88
C LEU A 264 17.79 -1.72 62.78
N SER A 265 17.85 -1.22 64.02
CA SER A 265 16.69 -1.14 64.93
C SER A 265 15.55 -0.28 64.38
N GLU A 266 15.85 0.82 63.71
CA GLU A 266 14.88 1.71 63.04
C GLU A 266 14.32 1.04 61.77
N VAL A 267 15.19 0.37 61.00
CA VAL A 267 14.75 -0.40 59.84
C VAL A 267 13.77 -1.50 60.26
N ALA A 268 14.07 -2.24 61.33
CA ALA A 268 13.20 -3.28 61.84
C ALA A 268 11.84 -2.74 62.33
N GLN A 269 11.82 -1.60 63.01
CA GLN A 269 10.59 -0.91 63.41
C GLN A 269 9.76 -0.48 62.20
N PHE A 270 10.40 0.09 61.20
CA PHE A 270 9.73 0.52 59.95
C PHE A 270 9.12 -0.65 59.19
N VAL A 271 9.86 -1.75 58.99
CA VAL A 271 9.36 -2.97 58.32
C VAL A 271 8.23 -3.61 59.07
N ASN A 272 8.30 -3.65 60.39
CA ASN A 272 7.21 -4.21 61.23
C ASN A 272 5.91 -3.37 61.09
N ALA A 273 6.02 -2.06 61.02
CA ALA A 273 4.87 -1.16 60.86
C ALA A 273 4.33 -1.11 59.44
N ASN A 274 5.19 -1.04 58.43
CA ASN A 274 4.79 -0.72 57.05
C ASN A 274 4.83 -1.94 56.09
N LYS A 275 5.44 -3.08 56.49
CA LYS A 275 5.56 -4.31 55.70
C LYS A 275 6.39 -4.22 54.42
N HIS A 276 7.14 -3.14 54.23
CA HIS A 276 8.10 -2.94 53.14
C HIS A 276 9.35 -2.22 53.63
N LEU A 277 10.44 -2.21 52.84
CA LEU A 277 11.67 -1.53 53.16
C LEU A 277 11.52 0.01 53.07
N PRO A 278 12.26 0.81 53.93
CA PRO A 278 12.26 2.25 53.78
C PRO A 278 12.68 2.71 52.38
N GLY A 279 11.86 3.59 51.81
CA GLY A 279 12.10 4.15 50.48
C GLY A 279 11.75 3.22 49.28
N VAL A 280 11.27 2.03 49.55
CA VAL A 280 10.69 1.12 48.53
C VAL A 280 9.18 1.26 48.60
N PRO A 281 8.45 1.45 47.49
CA PRO A 281 7.00 1.59 47.51
C PRO A 281 6.32 0.32 48.00
N SER A 282 5.17 0.47 48.67
CA SER A 282 4.33 -0.64 49.05
C SER A 282 3.67 -1.34 47.85
N ALA A 283 3.21 -2.58 48.03
CA ALA A 283 2.48 -3.30 47.00
C ALA A 283 1.21 -2.55 46.57
N GLU A 284 0.53 -1.88 47.51
CA GLU A 284 -0.66 -1.07 47.20
C GLU A 284 -0.35 0.15 46.38
N GLU A 285 0.77 0.83 46.66
CA GLU A 285 1.23 1.97 45.85
C GLU A 285 1.60 1.53 44.43
N VAL A 286 2.29 0.39 44.27
CA VAL A 286 2.64 -0.17 42.96
C VAL A 286 1.39 -0.58 42.17
N MET A 287 0.41 -1.17 42.82
CA MET A 287 -0.88 -1.52 42.17
C MET A 287 -1.64 -0.28 41.71
N LYS A 288 -1.61 0.80 42.46
CA LYS A 288 -2.35 2.03 42.14
C LYS A 288 -1.66 2.90 41.10
N ASN A 289 -0.36 3.06 41.20
CA ASN A 289 0.40 4.08 40.44
C ASN A 289 1.36 3.47 39.40
N GLY A 290 1.50 2.13 39.36
CA GLY A 290 2.60 1.49 38.64
C GLY A 290 3.96 1.73 39.31
N VAL A 291 5.04 1.31 38.66
CA VAL A 291 6.40 1.55 39.14
C VAL A 291 7.28 2.05 38.01
N ASP A 292 8.02 3.13 38.26
CA ASP A 292 9.10 3.55 37.39
C ASP A 292 10.30 2.60 37.53
N LEU A 293 10.60 1.86 36.48
CA LEU A 293 11.66 0.83 36.48
C LEU A 293 13.05 1.45 36.71
N VAL A 294 13.29 2.70 36.29
CA VAL A 294 14.56 3.41 36.49
C VAL A 294 14.76 3.69 37.96
N GLN A 295 13.77 4.32 38.59
CA GLN A 295 13.78 4.66 40.01
C GLN A 295 13.80 3.38 40.88
N MET A 296 13.04 2.35 40.51
CA MET A 296 13.02 1.11 41.28
C MET A 296 14.38 0.41 41.27
N ASN A 297 15.06 0.33 40.11
CA ASN A 297 16.39 -0.27 40.02
C ASN A 297 17.41 0.52 40.83
N ALA A 298 17.39 1.86 40.79
CA ALA A 298 18.24 2.69 41.61
C ALA A 298 17.98 2.47 43.11
N LYS A 299 16.72 2.33 43.52
CA LYS A 299 16.35 2.03 44.91
C LYS A 299 16.78 0.65 45.35
N LEU A 300 16.62 -0.37 44.49
CA LEU A 300 17.10 -1.72 44.82
C LEU A 300 18.63 -1.74 44.97
N LEU A 301 19.37 -1.04 44.13
CA LEU A 301 20.81 -0.94 44.25
C LEU A 301 21.18 -0.20 45.53
N GLU A 302 20.52 0.90 45.90
CA GLU A 302 20.69 1.61 47.18
C GLU A 302 20.52 0.64 48.35
N LYS A 303 19.51 -0.24 48.34
CA LYS A 303 19.29 -1.21 49.41
C LYS A 303 20.37 -2.32 49.45
N VAL A 304 20.89 -2.73 48.29
CA VAL A 304 22.03 -3.67 48.24
C VAL A 304 23.30 -3.01 48.83
N GLU A 305 23.56 -1.76 48.54
CA GLU A 305 24.71 -1.00 49.08
C GLU A 305 24.58 -0.76 50.59
N GLU A 306 23.39 -0.34 51.07
CA GLU A 306 23.11 -0.23 52.52
C GLU A 306 23.32 -1.60 53.23
N LEU A 307 22.81 -2.70 52.62
CA LEU A 307 22.98 -4.04 53.14
C LEU A 307 24.48 -4.40 53.22
N THR A 308 25.26 -4.04 52.22
CA THR A 308 26.71 -4.26 52.16
C THR A 308 27.40 -3.57 53.32
N LEU A 309 27.04 -2.30 53.62
CA LEU A 309 27.58 -1.57 54.77
C LEU A 309 27.23 -2.24 56.12
N TYR A 310 26.01 -2.72 56.30
CA TYR A 310 25.63 -3.47 57.52
C TYR A 310 26.44 -4.75 57.66
N VAL A 311 26.67 -5.51 56.57
CA VAL A 311 27.49 -6.73 56.60
C VAL A 311 28.94 -6.42 56.97
N ILE A 312 29.51 -5.33 56.42
CA ILE A 312 30.87 -4.89 56.77
C ILE A 312 30.97 -4.55 58.25
N ASP A 313 30.01 -3.82 58.82
CA ASP A 313 29.97 -3.48 60.22
C ASP A 313 29.81 -4.71 61.12
N LEU A 314 28.90 -5.61 60.81
CA LEU A 314 28.73 -6.89 61.47
C LEU A 314 30.03 -7.73 61.47
N GLN A 315 30.74 -7.78 60.33
CA GLN A 315 32.01 -8.51 60.25
C GLN A 315 33.06 -7.91 61.14
N LYS A 316 33.12 -6.55 61.26
CA LYS A 316 34.00 -5.85 62.17
C LYS A 316 33.69 -6.19 63.62
N GLN A 317 32.42 -6.11 64.04
CA GLN A 317 31.98 -6.48 65.39
C GLN A 317 32.30 -7.93 65.75
N VAL A 318 32.09 -8.89 64.83
CA VAL A 318 32.46 -10.28 65.00
C VAL A 318 33.97 -10.44 65.20
N ASN A 319 34.78 -9.74 64.47
CA ASN A 319 36.25 -9.78 64.59
C ASN A 319 36.72 -9.21 65.92
N GLU A 320 36.12 -8.11 66.38
CA GLU A 320 36.39 -7.49 67.71
C GLU A 320 36.02 -8.45 68.84
N LEU A 321 34.83 -9.07 68.73
CA LEU A 321 34.40 -10.09 69.71
C LEU A 321 35.32 -11.32 69.75
N LYS A 322 35.83 -11.77 68.61
CA LYS A 322 36.82 -12.86 68.54
C LYS A 322 38.15 -12.49 69.15
N GLN A 323 38.59 -11.24 69.04
CA GLN A 323 39.80 -10.75 69.65
C GLN A 323 39.64 -10.57 71.18
N ALA A 324 38.50 -10.09 71.63
CA ALA A 324 38.21 -9.93 73.05
C ALA A 324 38.03 -11.28 73.82
N LYS A 325 37.85 -12.40 73.10
CA LYS A 325 37.80 -13.76 73.69
C LYS A 325 39.12 -14.51 73.68
N LYS A 326 40.19 -13.94 73.17
CA LYS A 326 41.58 -14.42 73.28
C LYS A 326 42.29 -13.72 74.41
#